data_136cb5c8147b48ddfff45b63b43549e6
#
_entry.id   136cb5c8147b48ddfff45b63b43549e6
#
_cell.length_a   1.000
_cell.length_b   1.000
_cell.length_c   1.000
_cell.angle_alpha   90.00
_cell.angle_beta   90.00
_cell.angle_gamma   90.00
#
_symmetry.space_group_name_H-M   'P 1'
#
loop_
_entity.id
_entity.type
_entity.pdbx_description
1 polymer ?
#
loop_
_entity_poly.entity_id
_entity_poly.type
_entity_poly.pdbx_seq_one_letter_code
_entity_poly.pdbx_strand_id
1 'polypeptide(L)'
;MFFGIILLCVGIMAIILFGVQQFKIGSQLASVNQVANISHLLARQQANLFSMLLVNNAKTERLVENLDNFTKEEFVLDAAVYARNGELLAQSTNSSDIRSLLGLDKEEKEADSQQIVEPIYSPNGLEGFLRVTFDAKYGQTTQSKINQIFYRLYGEIVIVFLVGILFASSFHYFLSHYRRSRMHVHVAE
;
A
#
# COMPACT_ATOMS: atom_id res chain seq x y z
N MET A 1 25.87 -1.17 -39.20
CA MET A 1 24.50 -1.70 -39.08
C MET A 1 24.24 -2.40 -37.75
N PHE A 2 25.13 -3.26 -37.24
CA PHE A 2 25.01 -3.98 -35.98
C PHE A 2 24.95 -3.05 -34.74
N PHE A 3 25.80 -2.02 -34.72
CA PHE A 3 25.84 -1.03 -33.66
C PHE A 3 24.53 -0.24 -33.51
N GLY A 4 23.86 0.07 -34.62
CA GLY A 4 22.55 0.75 -34.60
C GLY A 4 21.45 -0.09 -33.97
N ILE A 5 21.44 -1.42 -34.20
CA ILE A 5 20.45 -2.33 -33.62
C ILE A 5 20.63 -2.44 -32.10
N ILE A 6 21.89 -2.55 -31.63
CA ILE A 6 22.21 -2.58 -30.20
C ILE A 6 21.75 -1.30 -29.52
N LEU A 7 22.03 -0.15 -30.11
CA LEU A 7 21.66 1.17 -29.58
C LEU A 7 20.13 1.32 -29.50
N LEU A 8 19.41 0.84 -30.50
CA LEU A 8 17.95 0.83 -30.51
C LEU A 8 17.39 -0.08 -29.42
N CYS A 9 17.94 -1.28 -29.22
CA CYS A 9 17.53 -2.20 -28.16
C CYS A 9 17.78 -1.60 -26.77
N VAL A 10 18.92 -0.95 -26.55
CA VAL A 10 19.22 -0.26 -25.30
C VAL A 10 18.25 0.90 -25.06
N GLY A 11 17.91 1.66 -26.11
CA GLY A 11 16.91 2.74 -26.02
C GLY A 11 15.53 2.24 -25.62
N ILE A 12 15.05 1.16 -26.25
CA ILE A 12 13.76 0.54 -25.89
C ILE A 12 13.79 0.04 -24.45
N MET A 13 14.87 -0.61 -24.02
CA MET A 13 15.03 -1.07 -22.64
C MET A 13 14.98 0.08 -21.64
N ALA A 14 15.66 1.19 -21.92
CA ALA A 14 15.64 2.39 -21.08
C ALA A 14 14.23 2.97 -20.94
N ILE A 15 13.46 3.02 -22.04
CA ILE A 15 12.06 3.49 -22.02
C ILE A 15 11.18 2.57 -21.17
N ILE A 16 11.32 1.26 -21.30
CA ILE A 16 10.54 0.28 -20.50
C ILE A 16 10.87 0.44 -19.02
N LEU A 17 12.15 0.48 -18.64
CA LEU A 17 12.57 0.64 -17.24
C LEU A 17 12.06 1.95 -16.64
N PHE A 18 12.14 3.04 -17.41
CA PHE A 18 11.61 4.35 -16.99
C PHE A 18 10.10 4.30 -16.78
N GLY A 19 9.34 3.67 -17.68
CA GLY A 19 7.89 3.50 -17.56
C GLY A 19 7.50 2.71 -16.32
N VAL A 20 8.20 1.60 -16.02
CA VAL A 20 7.97 0.80 -14.82
C VAL A 20 8.29 1.60 -13.55
N GLN A 21 9.33 2.43 -13.56
CA GLN A 21 9.68 3.29 -12.42
C GLN A 21 8.61 4.35 -12.16
N GLN A 22 8.08 5.00 -13.19
CA GLN A 22 6.98 5.96 -13.07
C GLN A 22 5.70 5.29 -12.54
N PHE A 23 5.39 4.10 -13.03
CA PHE A 23 4.24 3.33 -12.56
C PHE A 23 4.39 2.95 -11.08
N LYS A 24 5.61 2.59 -10.63
CA LYS A 24 5.91 2.31 -9.22
C LYS A 24 5.59 3.52 -8.33
N ILE A 25 6.07 4.71 -8.69
CA ILE A 25 5.85 5.94 -7.93
C ILE A 25 4.35 6.25 -7.86
N GLY A 26 3.64 6.18 -8.98
CA GLY A 26 2.19 6.40 -9.05
C GLY A 26 1.40 5.40 -8.19
N SER A 27 1.76 4.13 -8.23
CA SER A 27 1.13 3.07 -7.43
C SER A 27 1.38 3.24 -5.93
N GLN A 28 2.57 3.71 -5.51
CA GLN A 28 2.86 3.99 -4.10
C GLN A 28 2.03 5.16 -3.57
N LEU A 29 1.94 6.26 -4.31
CA LEU A 29 1.13 7.41 -3.94
C LEU A 29 -0.36 7.05 -3.85
N ALA A 30 -0.87 6.27 -4.81
CA ALA A 30 -2.25 5.79 -4.78
C ALA A 30 -2.53 4.90 -3.57
N SER A 31 -1.62 4.00 -3.21
CA SER A 31 -1.76 3.07 -2.09
C SER A 31 -1.83 3.81 -0.74
N VAL A 32 -0.95 4.79 -0.50
CA VAL A 32 -0.95 5.57 0.76
C VAL A 32 -2.25 6.35 0.92
N ASN A 33 -2.70 7.04 -0.12
CA ASN A 33 -3.95 7.78 -0.10
C ASN A 33 -5.16 6.85 0.07
N GLN A 34 -5.12 5.66 -0.50
CA GLN A 34 -6.20 4.69 -0.39
C GLN A 34 -6.35 4.16 1.03
N VAL A 35 -5.25 3.84 1.73
CA VAL A 35 -5.30 3.37 3.13
C VAL A 35 -5.86 4.45 4.04
N ALA A 36 -5.41 5.70 3.91
CA ALA A 36 -5.93 6.82 4.68
C ALA A 36 -7.43 7.02 4.44
N ASN A 37 -7.87 6.98 3.17
CA ASN A 37 -9.30 7.13 2.82
C ASN A 37 -10.15 5.99 3.37
N ILE A 38 -9.66 4.75 3.36
CA ILE A 38 -10.37 3.59 3.91
C ILE A 38 -10.50 3.74 5.42
N SER A 39 -9.46 4.17 6.13
CA SER A 39 -9.50 4.38 7.59
C SER A 39 -10.53 5.43 7.98
N HIS A 40 -10.60 6.57 7.26
CA HIS A 40 -11.63 7.58 7.46
C HIS A 40 -13.04 7.06 7.13
N LEU A 41 -13.19 6.31 6.05
CA LEU A 41 -14.48 5.72 5.67
C LEU A 41 -14.98 4.75 6.74
N LEU A 42 -14.12 3.89 7.26
CA LEU A 42 -14.43 2.93 8.32
C LEU A 42 -14.78 3.65 9.62
N ALA A 43 -13.99 4.64 10.04
CA ALA A 43 -14.28 5.42 11.23
C ALA A 43 -15.65 6.11 11.12
N ARG A 44 -15.99 6.70 9.97
CA ARG A 44 -17.27 7.33 9.71
C ARG A 44 -18.43 6.32 9.70
N GLN A 45 -18.22 5.13 9.14
CA GLN A 45 -19.22 4.08 9.12
C GLN A 45 -19.52 3.59 10.55
N GLN A 46 -18.49 3.45 11.38
CA GLN A 46 -18.64 3.12 12.80
C GLN A 46 -19.29 4.26 13.59
N ALA A 47 -18.94 5.52 13.33
CA ALA A 47 -19.59 6.68 13.95
C ALA A 47 -21.12 6.68 13.70
N ASN A 48 -21.57 6.30 12.50
CA ASN A 48 -23.00 6.16 12.19
C ASN A 48 -23.67 5.03 13.00
N LEU A 49 -22.97 3.91 13.22
CA LEU A 49 -23.47 2.84 14.10
C LEU A 49 -23.62 3.35 15.54
N PHE A 50 -22.59 4.05 16.05
CA PHE A 50 -22.63 4.61 17.39
C PHE A 50 -23.69 5.71 17.53
N SER A 51 -24.01 6.46 16.48
CA SER A 51 -25.14 7.39 16.46
C SER A 51 -26.44 6.69 16.84
N MET A 52 -26.73 5.55 16.22
CA MET A 52 -27.93 4.78 16.54
C MET A 52 -27.91 4.25 17.99
N LEU A 53 -26.76 3.83 18.48
CA LEU A 53 -26.63 3.33 19.85
C LEU A 53 -26.82 4.44 20.89
N LEU A 54 -26.24 5.62 20.66
CA LEU A 54 -26.35 6.78 21.56
C LEU A 54 -27.78 7.33 21.60
N VAL A 55 -28.44 7.49 20.46
CA VAL A 55 -29.83 7.93 20.37
C VAL A 55 -30.79 6.99 21.11
N ASN A 56 -30.50 5.69 21.05
CA ASN A 56 -31.29 4.68 21.75
C ASN A 56 -30.88 4.47 23.23
N ASN A 57 -30.04 5.36 23.79
CA ASN A 57 -29.52 5.25 25.15
C ASN A 57 -28.97 3.85 25.47
N ALA A 58 -28.15 3.31 24.54
CA ALA A 58 -27.55 2.00 24.76
C ALA A 58 -26.66 2.02 26.01
N LYS A 59 -26.71 0.91 26.78
CA LYS A 59 -25.86 0.74 27.96
C LYS A 59 -24.37 0.74 27.57
N THR A 60 -23.52 1.16 28.49
CA THR A 60 -22.05 1.21 28.29
C THR A 60 -21.49 -0.14 27.88
N GLU A 61 -21.98 -1.26 28.43
CA GLU A 61 -21.54 -2.61 28.07
C GLU A 61 -21.73 -2.90 26.58
N ARG A 62 -22.84 -2.41 26.00
CA ARG A 62 -23.13 -2.60 24.59
C ARG A 62 -22.26 -1.72 23.70
N LEU A 63 -21.89 -0.54 24.18
CA LEU A 63 -20.91 0.32 23.48
C LEU A 63 -19.53 -0.35 23.48
N VAL A 64 -19.09 -0.88 24.63
CA VAL A 64 -17.81 -1.60 24.75
C VAL A 64 -17.78 -2.83 23.84
N GLU A 65 -18.85 -3.65 23.83
CA GLU A 65 -18.95 -4.84 22.96
C GLU A 65 -18.79 -4.47 21.48
N ASN A 66 -19.40 -3.38 21.02
CA ASN A 66 -19.26 -2.93 19.63
C ASN A 66 -17.88 -2.38 19.35
N LEU A 67 -17.25 -1.67 20.30
CA LEU A 67 -15.85 -1.22 20.19
C LEU A 67 -14.89 -2.40 20.12
N ASP A 68 -15.08 -3.41 20.98
CA ASP A 68 -14.26 -4.63 21.00
C ASP A 68 -14.41 -5.43 19.70
N ASN A 69 -15.61 -5.49 19.12
CA ASN A 69 -15.84 -6.13 17.84
C ASN A 69 -15.12 -5.36 16.71
N PHE A 70 -15.08 -4.03 16.77
CA PHE A 70 -14.39 -3.21 15.78
C PHE A 70 -12.87 -3.34 15.89
N THR A 71 -12.31 -3.46 17.10
CA THR A 71 -10.88 -3.66 17.33
C THR A 71 -10.38 -5.08 17.04
N LYS A 72 -11.24 -6.01 16.60
CA LYS A 72 -10.81 -7.31 16.05
C LYS A 72 -10.18 -7.21 14.67
N GLU A 73 -10.42 -6.10 13.96
CA GLU A 73 -9.75 -5.84 12.69
C GLU A 73 -8.26 -5.58 12.94
N GLU A 74 -7.38 -6.31 12.25
CA GLU A 74 -5.92 -6.33 12.48
C GLU A 74 -5.26 -4.94 12.45
N PHE A 75 -5.86 -3.99 11.75
CA PHE A 75 -5.32 -2.63 11.60
C PHE A 75 -5.93 -1.61 12.57
N VAL A 76 -6.86 -2.02 13.43
CA VAL A 76 -7.47 -1.17 14.47
C VAL A 76 -6.86 -1.52 15.83
N LEU A 77 -6.12 -0.60 16.40
CA LEU A 77 -5.43 -0.81 17.68
C LEU A 77 -6.32 -0.51 18.88
N ASP A 78 -7.15 0.53 18.76
CA ASP A 78 -7.94 1.08 19.86
C ASP A 78 -9.11 1.91 19.31
N ALA A 79 -10.22 1.90 20.05
CA ALA A 79 -11.38 2.73 19.75
C ALA A 79 -12.06 3.19 21.03
N ALA A 80 -12.54 4.46 21.03
CA ALA A 80 -13.23 5.04 22.17
C ALA A 80 -14.32 6.02 21.71
N VAL A 81 -15.39 6.07 22.47
CA VAL A 81 -16.52 7.00 22.25
C VAL A 81 -16.56 8.03 23.38
N TYR A 82 -16.65 9.27 22.98
CA TYR A 82 -16.75 10.43 23.89
C TYR A 82 -18.09 11.13 23.70
N ALA A 83 -18.65 11.65 24.78
CA ALA A 83 -19.80 12.54 24.76
C ALA A 83 -19.43 13.89 24.11
N ARG A 84 -20.45 14.70 23.83
CA ARG A 84 -20.31 16.06 23.30
C ARG A 84 -19.43 16.97 24.18
N ASN A 85 -19.44 16.77 25.50
CA ASN A 85 -18.63 17.52 26.47
C ASN A 85 -17.18 16.99 26.61
N GLY A 86 -16.82 15.93 25.85
CA GLY A 86 -15.50 15.28 25.91
C GLY A 86 -15.36 14.21 26.98
N GLU A 87 -16.44 13.87 27.70
CA GLU A 87 -16.45 12.79 28.67
C GLU A 87 -16.36 11.44 27.98
N LEU A 88 -15.53 10.53 28.49
CA LEU A 88 -15.39 9.17 27.98
C LEU A 88 -16.65 8.35 28.32
N LEU A 89 -17.38 7.91 27.30
CA LEU A 89 -18.57 7.05 27.47
C LEU A 89 -18.23 5.57 27.47
N ALA A 90 -17.33 5.17 26.58
CA ALA A 90 -16.87 3.79 26.45
C ALA A 90 -15.53 3.74 25.71
N GLN A 91 -14.74 2.70 25.99
CA GLN A 91 -13.51 2.38 25.25
C GLN A 91 -13.38 0.88 25.07
N SER A 92 -12.64 0.44 24.06
CA SER A 92 -12.34 -0.98 23.83
C SER A 92 -11.53 -1.55 25.01
N THR A 93 -11.75 -2.83 25.31
CA THR A 93 -11.09 -3.53 26.44
C THR A 93 -9.56 -3.55 26.28
N ASN A 94 -9.05 -3.65 25.05
CA ASN A 94 -7.62 -3.64 24.74
C ASN A 94 -7.04 -2.22 24.53
N SER A 95 -7.77 -1.19 24.96
CA SER A 95 -7.30 0.18 24.82
C SER A 95 -6.02 0.39 25.61
N SER A 96 -4.96 0.81 24.91
CA SER A 96 -3.72 1.24 25.53
C SER A 96 -3.92 2.60 26.21
N ASP A 97 -3.17 2.87 27.28
CA ASP A 97 -3.21 4.19 27.90
C ASP A 97 -2.90 5.28 26.88
N ILE A 98 -3.72 6.33 26.87
CA ILE A 98 -3.58 7.48 25.96
C ILE A 98 -2.17 8.06 25.98
N ARG A 99 -1.51 8.09 27.14
CA ARG A 99 -0.14 8.60 27.29
C ARG A 99 0.87 7.75 26.52
N SER A 100 0.69 6.43 26.58
CA SER A 100 1.51 5.46 25.81
C SER A 100 1.26 5.57 24.31
N LEU A 101 0.00 5.78 23.89
CA LEU A 101 -0.38 5.96 22.47
C LEU A 101 0.15 7.27 21.89
N LEU A 102 0.23 8.34 22.70
CA LEU A 102 0.79 9.63 22.30
C LEU A 102 2.32 9.67 22.37
N GLY A 103 2.96 8.56 22.76
CA GLY A 103 4.41 8.50 22.88
C GLY A 103 4.99 9.31 24.04
N LEU A 104 4.14 9.76 24.99
CA LEU A 104 4.57 10.60 26.12
C LEU A 104 5.38 9.83 27.17
N ASP A 105 5.30 8.51 27.18
CA ASP A 105 5.98 7.63 28.15
C ASP A 105 7.22 6.93 27.57
N LYS A 106 7.58 7.18 26.30
CA LYS A 106 8.74 6.57 25.63
C LYS A 106 9.55 7.64 24.91
N GLU A 107 10.82 7.71 25.24
CA GLU A 107 11.81 8.43 24.45
C GLU A 107 11.84 7.83 23.03
N GLU A 108 11.59 8.67 22.03
CA GLU A 108 11.84 8.45 20.59
C GLU A 108 11.39 7.10 19.99
N LYS A 109 10.08 6.83 19.93
CA LYS A 109 9.55 6.03 18.84
C LYS A 109 8.55 6.88 18.06
N GLU A 110 8.84 7.09 16.76
CA GLU A 110 7.87 7.58 15.80
C GLU A 110 6.52 6.95 16.12
N ALA A 111 5.48 7.78 16.19
CA ALA A 111 4.13 7.30 16.45
C ALA A 111 3.72 6.35 15.32
N ASP A 112 3.93 5.06 15.52
CA ASP A 112 3.55 3.99 14.61
C ASP A 112 2.01 3.85 14.49
N SER A 113 1.27 4.85 14.96
CA SER A 113 -0.20 4.87 14.99
C SER A 113 -0.75 6.16 14.42
N GLN A 114 -1.88 6.05 13.71
CA GLN A 114 -2.66 7.17 13.21
C GLN A 114 -3.99 7.24 13.96
N GLN A 115 -4.27 8.39 14.59
CA GLN A 115 -5.55 8.63 15.25
C GLN A 115 -6.50 9.39 14.32
N ILE A 116 -7.73 8.91 14.24
CA ILE A 116 -8.83 9.55 13.53
C ILE A 116 -9.96 9.80 14.51
N VAL A 117 -10.48 11.02 14.52
CA VAL A 117 -11.64 11.40 15.31
C VAL A 117 -12.76 11.78 14.34
N GLU A 118 -13.87 11.03 14.40
CA GLU A 118 -15.06 11.30 13.60
C GLU A 118 -16.21 11.75 14.51
N PRO A 119 -16.92 12.82 14.16
CA PRO A 119 -18.09 13.24 14.92
C PRO A 119 -19.25 12.28 14.72
N ILE A 120 -20.00 12.05 15.79
CA ILE A 120 -21.21 11.22 15.80
C ILE A 120 -22.42 12.16 15.74
N TYR A 121 -23.10 12.17 14.61
CA TYR A 121 -24.29 12.97 14.41
C TYR A 121 -25.57 12.15 14.46
N SER A 122 -26.61 12.73 15.05
CA SER A 122 -27.98 12.24 14.98
C SER A 122 -28.88 13.28 14.26
N PRO A 123 -30.15 12.98 13.99
CA PRO A 123 -31.12 13.99 13.52
C PRO A 123 -31.25 15.20 14.45
N ASN A 124 -30.92 15.05 15.73
CA ASN A 124 -31.00 16.09 16.75
C ASN A 124 -29.71 16.91 16.87
N GLY A 125 -28.65 16.58 16.11
CA GLY A 125 -27.35 17.26 16.13
C GLY A 125 -26.18 16.37 16.51
N LEU A 126 -25.12 16.99 17.03
CA LEU A 126 -23.93 16.31 17.47
C LEU A 126 -24.19 15.57 18.79
N GLU A 127 -23.94 14.26 18.82
CA GLU A 127 -24.08 13.42 20.02
C GLU A 127 -22.77 13.16 20.72
N GLY A 128 -21.65 13.09 19.96
CA GLY A 128 -20.35 12.83 20.51
C GLY A 128 -19.28 12.66 19.45
N PHE A 129 -18.19 11.98 19.83
CA PHE A 129 -17.05 11.73 18.96
C PHE A 129 -16.60 10.27 19.09
N LEU A 130 -16.27 9.66 17.96
CA LEU A 130 -15.59 8.39 17.89
C LEU A 130 -14.11 8.62 17.59
N ARG A 131 -13.23 8.21 18.50
CA ARG A 131 -11.79 8.14 18.27
C ARG A 131 -11.41 6.73 17.90
N VAL A 132 -10.63 6.58 16.84
CA VAL A 132 -10.08 5.29 16.40
C VAL A 132 -8.59 5.46 16.18
N THR A 133 -7.82 4.53 16.72
CA THR A 133 -6.37 4.46 16.51
C THR A 133 -6.06 3.32 15.56
N PHE A 134 -5.46 3.64 14.42
CA PHE A 134 -5.06 2.69 13.39
C PHE A 134 -3.55 2.43 13.45
N ASP A 135 -3.14 1.21 13.12
CA ASP A 135 -1.74 0.85 12.94
C ASP A 135 -1.21 1.47 11.63
N ALA A 136 -0.32 2.46 11.76
CA ALA A 136 0.33 3.09 10.62
C ALA A 136 1.25 2.12 9.85
N LYS A 137 1.77 1.07 10.51
CA LYS A 137 2.60 0.04 9.87
C LYS A 137 1.82 -0.84 8.90
N TYR A 138 0.52 -0.99 9.10
CA TYR A 138 -0.31 -1.78 8.19
C TYR A 138 -0.24 -1.24 6.75
N GLY A 139 -0.26 0.08 6.58
CA GLY A 139 -0.03 0.72 5.29
C GLY A 139 1.39 0.51 4.75
N GLN A 140 2.41 0.53 5.62
CA GLN A 140 3.82 0.35 5.24
C GLN A 140 4.12 -1.12 4.85
N THR A 141 3.51 -2.11 5.51
CA THR A 141 3.66 -3.52 5.16
C THR A 141 3.11 -3.81 3.77
N THR A 142 2.00 -3.21 3.40
CA THR A 142 1.44 -3.29 2.05
C THR A 142 2.39 -2.66 1.04
N GLN A 143 2.99 -1.52 1.37
CA GLN A 143 3.98 -0.83 0.53
C GLN A 143 5.26 -1.64 0.34
N SER A 144 5.74 -2.34 1.38
CA SER A 144 6.92 -3.21 1.27
C SER A 144 6.67 -4.42 0.37
N LYS A 145 5.49 -5.04 0.43
CA LYS A 145 5.07 -6.13 -0.47
C LYS A 145 5.01 -5.65 -1.93
N ILE A 146 4.44 -4.47 -2.18
CA ILE A 146 4.41 -3.85 -3.51
C ILE A 146 5.84 -3.64 -4.02
N ASN A 147 6.74 -3.08 -3.20
CA ASN A 147 8.14 -2.88 -3.57
C ASN A 147 8.84 -4.20 -3.92
N GLN A 148 8.61 -5.26 -3.16
CA GLN A 148 9.20 -6.58 -3.44
C GLN A 148 8.74 -7.14 -4.78
N ILE A 149 7.45 -6.98 -5.13
CA ILE A 149 6.91 -7.40 -6.43
C ILE A 149 7.60 -6.61 -7.56
N PHE A 150 7.76 -5.29 -7.41
CA PHE A 150 8.44 -4.48 -8.42
C PHE A 150 9.91 -4.86 -8.61
N TYR A 151 10.66 -5.09 -7.52
CA TYR A 151 12.06 -5.52 -7.64
C TYR A 151 12.19 -6.87 -8.36
N ARG A 152 11.28 -7.80 -8.10
CA ARG A 152 11.22 -9.08 -8.82
C ARG A 152 10.95 -8.87 -10.30
N LEU A 153 9.96 -8.04 -10.63
CA LEU A 153 9.59 -7.73 -12.02
C LEU A 153 10.76 -7.08 -12.79
N TYR A 154 11.49 -6.16 -12.15
CA TYR A 154 12.72 -5.58 -12.72
C TYR A 154 13.76 -6.66 -13.05
N GLY A 155 14.00 -7.58 -12.11
CA GLY A 155 14.92 -8.69 -12.34
C GLY A 155 14.52 -9.55 -13.52
N GLU A 156 13.26 -9.91 -13.63
CA GLU A 156 12.72 -10.72 -14.73
C GLU A 156 12.85 -10.01 -16.09
N ILE A 157 12.56 -8.71 -16.17
CA ILE A 157 12.71 -7.91 -17.40
C ILE A 157 14.19 -7.88 -17.85
N VAL A 158 15.12 -7.67 -16.92
CA VAL A 158 16.56 -7.64 -17.24
C VAL A 158 17.03 -9.00 -17.75
N ILE A 159 16.61 -10.10 -17.13
CA ILE A 159 16.96 -11.47 -17.55
C ILE A 159 16.42 -11.74 -18.97
N VAL A 160 15.15 -11.44 -19.24
CA VAL A 160 14.54 -11.64 -20.55
C VAL A 160 15.29 -10.82 -21.62
N PHE A 161 15.69 -9.61 -21.30
CA PHE A 161 16.47 -8.76 -22.21
C PHE A 161 17.85 -9.34 -22.52
N LEU A 162 18.58 -9.82 -21.50
CA LEU A 162 19.89 -10.47 -21.69
C LEU A 162 19.77 -11.75 -22.52
N VAL A 163 18.76 -12.56 -22.27
CA VAL A 163 18.46 -13.75 -23.09
C VAL A 163 18.16 -13.37 -24.53
N GLY A 164 17.37 -12.32 -24.76
CA GLY A 164 17.10 -11.77 -26.09
C GLY A 164 18.36 -11.34 -26.85
N ILE A 165 19.28 -10.67 -26.18
CA ILE A 165 20.58 -10.28 -26.77
C ILE A 165 21.42 -11.51 -27.16
N LEU A 166 21.47 -12.54 -26.28
CA LEU A 166 22.19 -13.77 -26.56
C LEU A 166 21.60 -14.51 -27.76
N PHE A 167 20.28 -14.59 -27.84
CA PHE A 167 19.56 -15.19 -28.98
C PHE A 167 19.87 -14.44 -30.28
N ALA A 168 19.75 -13.11 -30.28
CA ALA A 168 20.01 -12.28 -31.47
C ALA A 168 21.47 -12.41 -31.92
N SER A 169 22.42 -12.46 -30.98
CA SER A 169 23.84 -12.63 -31.26
C SER A 169 24.15 -14.00 -31.86
N SER A 170 23.57 -15.08 -31.29
CA SER A 170 23.73 -16.45 -31.77
C SER A 170 23.15 -16.62 -33.19
N PHE A 171 21.95 -16.08 -33.41
CA PHE A 171 21.29 -16.13 -34.72
C PHE A 171 22.09 -15.36 -35.80
N HIS A 172 22.64 -14.19 -35.45
CA HIS A 172 23.50 -13.41 -36.37
C HIS A 172 24.77 -14.19 -36.70
N TYR A 173 25.42 -14.83 -35.73
CA TYR A 173 26.59 -15.66 -35.94
C TYR A 173 26.29 -16.81 -36.90
N PHE A 174 25.19 -17.52 -36.70
CA PHE A 174 24.77 -18.64 -37.55
C PHE A 174 24.50 -18.20 -38.98
N LEU A 175 23.77 -17.07 -39.19
CA LEU A 175 23.49 -16.50 -40.50
C LEU A 175 24.78 -16.04 -41.23
N SER A 176 25.73 -15.46 -40.53
CA SER A 176 26.97 -15.01 -41.12
C SER A 176 27.85 -16.21 -41.56
N HIS A 177 27.85 -17.29 -40.77
CA HIS A 177 28.55 -18.51 -41.12
C HIS A 177 27.91 -19.21 -42.33
N TYR A 178 26.60 -19.28 -42.40
CA TYR A 178 25.84 -19.87 -43.51
C TYR A 178 26.04 -19.09 -44.81
N ARG A 179 26.10 -17.76 -44.78
CA ARG A 179 26.42 -16.91 -45.94
C ARG A 179 27.83 -17.12 -46.46
N ARG A 180 28.80 -17.28 -45.57
CA ARG A 180 30.20 -17.54 -45.97
C ARG A 180 30.34 -18.92 -46.64
N SER A 181 29.69 -19.96 -46.15
CA SER A 181 29.77 -21.28 -46.74
C SER A 181 29.15 -21.34 -48.13
N ARG A 182 28.08 -20.58 -48.43
CA ARG A 182 27.50 -20.49 -49.78
C ARG A 182 28.37 -19.73 -50.79
N MET A 183 29.12 -18.72 -50.37
CA MET A 183 30.01 -18.01 -51.29
C MET A 183 31.21 -18.85 -51.76
N HIS A 184 31.69 -19.78 -50.94
CA HIS A 184 32.76 -20.70 -51.34
C HIS A 184 32.35 -21.77 -52.38
N VAL A 185 31.06 -22.10 -52.46
CA VAL A 185 30.53 -23.08 -53.45
C VAL A 185 30.41 -22.45 -54.86
N HIS A 186 30.13 -21.15 -54.94
CA HIS A 186 29.97 -20.46 -56.24
C HIS A 186 31.31 -19.98 -56.90
N VAL A 187 32.44 -20.12 -56.20
CA VAL A 187 33.79 -19.73 -56.74
C VAL A 187 34.52 -20.99 -57.29
N ALA A 188 33.98 -22.18 -57.09
CA ALA A 188 34.56 -23.45 -57.50
C ALA A 188 33.93 -24.07 -58.76
N GLU A 189 32.98 -23.38 -59.44
CA GLU A 189 32.49 -23.64 -60.78
C GLU A 189 33.06 -22.58 -61.76
#